data_79c8e5299ea5d58cae2189c91ecc3bcf
#
_entry.id   79c8e5299ea5d58cae2189c91ecc3bcf
#
_cell.length_a   1.000
_cell.length_b   1.000
_cell.length_c   1.000
_cell.angle_alpha   90.00
_cell.angle_beta   90.00
_cell.angle_gamma   90.00
#
_symmetry.space_group_name_H-M   'P 1'
#
loop_
_entity.id
_entity.type
_entity.pdbx_description
1 polymer ?
#
loop_
_entity_poly.entity_id
_entity_poly.type
_entity_poly.pdbx_seq_one_letter_code
_entity_poly.pdbx_strand_id
1 'polypeptide(L)'
;TDSEFDKIKSHASLTEELLHRVQFTRKYRQVPLIAASHHETPDGKGYPRGMVSAEIPFMSRIIAVADAYTAMLAPRPYRAPMPLAAALAALENESGNKFDSHVLAALVAHLDSPEFADSVVSSTPLNLTKPH
;
A
#
# COMPACT_ATOMS: atom_id res chain seq x y z
N THR A 1 4.84 -10.52 19.47
CA THR A 1 3.82 -11.17 20.34
C THR A 1 2.43 -10.82 19.83
N ASP A 2 1.41 -11.59 20.20
CA ASP A 2 0.02 -11.33 19.81
C ASP A 2 -0.43 -9.94 20.24
N SER A 3 0.01 -9.47 21.41
CA SER A 3 -0.30 -8.12 21.90
C SER A 3 0.35 -7.00 21.08
N GLU A 4 1.52 -7.22 20.50
CA GLU A 4 2.16 -6.25 19.59
C GLU A 4 1.45 -6.22 18.25
N PHE A 5 1.02 -7.38 17.77
CA PHE A 5 0.24 -7.48 16.53
C PHE A 5 -1.14 -6.84 16.67
N ASP A 6 -1.79 -6.99 17.81
CA ASP A 6 -3.06 -6.30 18.09
C ASP A 6 -2.89 -4.79 18.18
N LYS A 7 -1.77 -4.29 18.71
CA LYS A 7 -1.44 -2.87 18.67
C LYS A 7 -1.23 -2.36 17.24
N ILE A 8 -0.58 -3.16 16.40
CA ILE A 8 -0.40 -2.81 14.98
C ILE A 8 -1.76 -2.76 14.28
N LYS A 9 -2.66 -3.72 14.53
CA LYS A 9 -4.01 -3.70 13.95
C LYS A 9 -4.86 -2.51 14.40
N SER A 10 -4.67 -2.06 15.63
CA SER A 10 -5.48 -0.97 16.20
C SER A 10 -5.26 0.36 15.48
N HIS A 11 -4.12 0.57 14.79
CA HIS A 11 -3.89 1.83 14.07
C HIS A 11 -4.91 2.08 12.95
N ALA A 12 -5.41 1.04 12.29
CA ALA A 12 -6.41 1.18 11.24
C ALA A 12 -7.74 1.72 11.79
N SER A 13 -8.21 1.17 12.91
CA SER A 13 -9.42 1.64 13.57
C SER A 13 -9.24 3.04 14.18
N LEU A 14 -8.08 3.33 14.76
CA LEU A 14 -7.76 4.65 15.29
C LEU A 14 -7.69 5.71 14.17
N THR A 15 -7.12 5.36 13.02
CA THR A 15 -7.09 6.23 11.85
C THR A 15 -8.50 6.59 11.40
N GLU A 16 -9.40 5.63 11.34
CA GLU A 16 -10.80 5.88 11.00
C GLU A 16 -11.47 6.82 12.02
N GLU A 17 -11.30 6.54 13.31
CA GLU A 17 -11.87 7.36 14.39
C GLU A 17 -11.38 8.81 14.32
N LEU A 18 -10.07 9.01 14.13
CA LEU A 18 -9.48 10.34 14.02
C LEU A 18 -9.98 11.09 12.77
N LEU A 19 -10.06 10.40 11.63
CA LEU A 19 -10.52 11.01 10.39
C LEU A 19 -12.01 11.32 10.41
N HIS A 20 -12.84 10.59 11.16
CA HIS A 20 -14.25 10.93 11.36
C HIS A 20 -14.46 12.25 12.12
N ARG A 21 -13.46 12.74 12.84
CA ARG A 21 -13.50 14.06 13.50
C ARG A 21 -13.22 15.21 12.53
N VAL A 22 -12.74 14.90 11.32
CA VAL A 22 -12.49 15.89 10.26
C VAL A 22 -13.76 16.05 9.43
N GLN A 23 -14.16 17.29 9.18
CA GLN A 23 -15.29 17.58 8.32
C GLN A 23 -14.86 17.50 6.85
N PHE A 24 -15.09 16.35 6.24
CA PHE A 24 -14.86 16.17 4.81
C PHE A 24 -16.04 16.70 3.99
N THR A 25 -15.74 17.32 2.86
CA THR A 25 -16.78 17.64 1.87
C THR A 25 -17.41 16.36 1.31
N ARG A 26 -18.58 16.48 0.69
CA ARG A 26 -19.31 15.34 0.10
C ARG A 26 -18.43 14.49 -0.82
N LYS A 27 -17.52 15.11 -1.55
CA LYS A 27 -16.56 14.42 -2.45
C LYS A 27 -15.61 13.47 -1.71
N TYR A 28 -15.21 13.84 -0.50
CA TYR A 28 -14.19 13.13 0.29
C TYR A 28 -14.74 12.38 1.50
N ARG A 29 -16.05 12.24 1.60
CA ARG A 29 -16.72 11.58 2.75
C ARG A 29 -16.28 10.13 3.00
N GLN A 30 -15.74 9.45 1.99
CA GLN A 30 -15.26 8.06 2.11
C GLN A 30 -13.80 7.95 2.57
N VAL A 31 -13.09 9.05 2.72
CA VAL A 31 -11.66 9.03 3.11
C VAL A 31 -11.41 8.26 4.41
N PRO A 32 -12.22 8.40 5.48
CA PRO A 32 -12.01 7.61 6.70
C PRO A 32 -12.06 6.12 6.46
N LEU A 33 -13.08 5.64 5.74
CA LEU A 33 -13.21 4.22 5.40
C LEU A 33 -12.08 3.73 4.50
N ILE A 34 -11.72 4.50 3.47
CA ILE A 34 -10.63 4.16 2.55
C ILE A 34 -9.32 4.00 3.33
N ALA A 35 -9.00 4.96 4.19
CA ALA A 35 -7.79 4.94 4.98
C ALA A 35 -7.76 3.78 6.00
N ALA A 36 -8.90 3.44 6.60
CA ALA A 36 -8.98 2.34 7.56
C ALA A 36 -8.90 0.96 6.91
N SER A 37 -9.25 0.84 5.63
CA SER A 37 -9.43 -0.45 4.95
C SER A 37 -8.23 -0.90 4.11
N HIS A 38 -7.09 -0.22 4.18
CA HIS A 38 -5.91 -0.58 3.36
C HIS A 38 -5.20 -1.88 3.80
N HIS A 39 -5.55 -2.43 4.97
CA HIS A 39 -5.10 -3.73 5.45
C HIS A 39 -6.17 -4.83 5.31
N GLU A 40 -7.30 -4.52 4.71
CA GLU A 40 -8.26 -5.54 4.30
C GLU A 40 -7.73 -6.30 3.09
N THR A 41 -8.05 -7.59 3.01
CA THR A 41 -7.57 -8.47 1.94
C THR A 41 -8.73 -9.11 1.21
N PRO A 42 -8.65 -9.30 -0.13
CA PRO A 42 -9.73 -9.88 -0.93
C PRO A 42 -10.28 -11.20 -0.41
N ASP A 43 -9.46 -12.01 0.26
CA ASP A 43 -9.82 -13.30 0.87
C ASP A 43 -10.55 -13.18 2.22
N GLY A 44 -10.78 -11.96 2.72
CA GLY A 44 -11.47 -11.71 3.98
C GLY A 44 -10.65 -11.95 5.24
N LYS A 45 -9.33 -12.20 5.12
CA LYS A 45 -8.42 -12.44 6.26
C LYS A 45 -7.73 -11.18 6.76
N GLY A 46 -8.00 -10.03 6.13
CA GLY A 46 -7.48 -8.74 6.53
C GLY A 46 -8.14 -8.18 7.78
N TYR A 47 -7.85 -6.93 8.07
CA TYR A 47 -8.37 -6.21 9.23
C TYR A 47 -8.63 -4.73 8.89
N PRO A 48 -9.42 -4.00 9.65
CA PRO A 48 -10.02 -4.34 10.95
C PRO A 48 -11.34 -5.12 10.86
N ARG A 49 -12.00 -5.21 9.71
CA ARG A 49 -13.36 -5.75 9.57
C ARG A 49 -13.42 -7.13 8.93
N GLY A 50 -12.36 -7.59 8.28
CA GLY A 50 -12.37 -8.83 7.49
C GLY A 50 -13.27 -8.73 6.25
N MET A 51 -13.23 -7.58 5.58
CA MET A 51 -13.98 -7.35 4.33
C MET A 51 -13.48 -8.28 3.23
N VAL A 52 -14.40 -8.77 2.41
CA VAL A 52 -14.07 -9.51 1.18
C VAL A 52 -14.02 -8.57 -0.02
N SER A 53 -13.44 -9.05 -1.12
CA SER A 53 -13.10 -8.26 -2.32
C SER A 53 -14.13 -7.18 -2.71
N ALA A 54 -15.41 -7.55 -2.81
CA ALA A 54 -16.47 -6.62 -3.26
C ALA A 54 -16.76 -5.49 -2.24
N GLU A 55 -16.45 -5.71 -0.97
CA GLU A 55 -16.72 -4.77 0.13
C GLU A 55 -15.59 -3.76 0.33
N ILE A 56 -14.35 -4.13 -0.07
CA ILE A 56 -13.17 -3.28 0.11
C ILE A 56 -13.24 -2.10 -0.89
N PRO A 57 -13.20 -0.86 -0.42
CA PRO A 57 -13.14 0.29 -1.32
C PRO A 57 -11.99 0.15 -2.34
N PHE A 58 -12.24 0.45 -3.61
CA PHE A 58 -11.25 0.28 -4.66
C PHE A 58 -9.95 1.05 -4.38
N MET A 59 -10.06 2.26 -3.85
CA MET A 59 -8.88 3.05 -3.45
C MET A 59 -8.06 2.37 -2.35
N SER A 60 -8.70 1.66 -1.42
CA SER A 60 -7.99 0.89 -0.39
C SER A 60 -7.19 -0.27 -0.98
N ARG A 61 -7.72 -0.93 -2.03
CA ARG A 61 -6.99 -1.99 -2.75
C ARG A 61 -5.75 -1.45 -3.47
N ILE A 62 -5.84 -0.24 -4.02
CA ILE A 62 -4.68 0.45 -4.64
C ILE A 62 -3.64 0.77 -3.57
N ILE A 63 -4.05 1.34 -2.44
CA ILE A 63 -3.15 1.69 -1.33
C ILE A 63 -2.46 0.44 -0.79
N ALA A 64 -3.19 -0.67 -0.61
CA ALA A 64 -2.64 -1.93 -0.11
C ALA A 64 -1.49 -2.47 -0.99
N VAL A 65 -1.67 -2.44 -2.31
CA VAL A 65 -0.63 -2.87 -3.27
C VAL A 65 0.56 -1.91 -3.25
N ALA A 66 0.31 -0.60 -3.26
CA ALA A 66 1.37 0.41 -3.24
C ALA A 66 2.19 0.36 -1.94
N ASP A 67 1.53 0.18 -0.79
CA ASP A 67 2.19 0.06 0.50
C ASP A 67 3.07 -1.20 0.57
N ALA A 68 2.54 -2.35 0.17
CA ALA A 68 3.29 -3.59 0.12
C ALA A 68 4.51 -3.49 -0.82
N TYR A 69 4.33 -2.93 -2.01
CA TYR A 69 5.38 -2.72 -2.99
C TYR A 69 6.50 -1.84 -2.42
N THR A 70 6.16 -0.68 -1.89
CA THR A 70 7.15 0.25 -1.32
C THR A 70 7.84 -0.33 -0.08
N ALA A 71 7.11 -1.06 0.76
CA ALA A 71 7.66 -1.72 1.94
C ALA A 71 8.67 -2.84 1.60
N MET A 72 8.47 -3.56 0.48
CA MET A 72 9.41 -4.58 0.01
C MET A 72 10.70 -3.99 -0.52
N LEU A 73 10.65 -2.85 -1.19
CA LEU A 73 11.80 -2.15 -1.78
C LEU A 73 12.54 -1.26 -0.78
N ALA A 74 11.93 -0.90 0.33
CA ALA A 74 12.55 -0.05 1.34
C ALA A 74 13.52 -0.84 2.24
N PRO A 75 14.67 -0.25 2.62
CA PRO A 75 15.53 -0.82 3.64
C PRO A 75 14.79 -0.84 4.99
N ARG A 76 14.92 -1.91 5.74
CA ARG A 76 14.40 -2.07 7.09
C ARG A 76 15.55 -2.38 8.04
N PRO A 77 15.48 -2.04 9.36
CA PRO A 77 16.57 -2.28 10.32
C PRO A 77 17.06 -3.74 10.35
N TYR A 78 16.18 -4.69 10.00
CA TYR A 78 16.46 -6.13 10.08
C TYR A 78 16.34 -6.84 8.73
N ARG A 79 16.16 -6.11 7.62
CA ARG A 79 16.00 -6.69 6.29
C ARG A 79 16.51 -5.74 5.19
N ALA A 80 17.38 -6.27 4.34
CA ALA A 80 17.78 -5.57 3.12
C ALA A 80 16.58 -5.37 2.17
N PRO A 81 16.62 -4.32 1.30
CA PRO A 81 15.65 -4.15 0.23
C PRO A 81 15.57 -5.38 -0.66
N MET A 82 14.34 -5.77 -1.05
CA MET A 82 14.18 -6.81 -2.07
C MET A 82 14.57 -6.27 -3.43
N PRO A 83 15.20 -7.08 -4.31
CA PRO A 83 15.28 -6.76 -5.73
C PRO A 83 13.88 -6.60 -6.33
N LEU A 84 13.71 -5.70 -7.30
CA LEU A 84 12.41 -5.41 -7.93
C LEU A 84 11.71 -6.68 -8.43
N ALA A 85 12.43 -7.55 -9.15
CA ALA A 85 11.86 -8.79 -9.67
C ALA A 85 11.35 -9.72 -8.55
N ALA A 86 12.05 -9.81 -7.41
CA ALA A 86 11.63 -10.61 -6.27
C ALA A 86 10.41 -10.02 -5.57
N ALA A 87 10.33 -8.69 -5.46
CA ALA A 87 9.17 -8.00 -4.89
C ALA A 87 7.92 -8.22 -5.76
N LEU A 88 8.03 -8.08 -7.08
CA LEU A 88 6.92 -8.34 -8.00
C LEU A 88 6.45 -9.79 -7.94
N ALA A 89 7.36 -10.76 -7.95
CA ALA A 89 7.02 -12.18 -7.81
C ALA A 89 6.30 -12.48 -6.48
N ALA A 90 6.72 -11.85 -5.38
CA ALA A 90 6.07 -12.00 -4.08
C ALA A 90 4.64 -11.43 -4.08
N LEU A 91 4.42 -10.28 -4.72
CA LEU A 91 3.10 -9.69 -4.87
C LEU A 91 2.18 -10.55 -5.75
N GLU A 92 2.70 -11.06 -6.87
CA GLU A 92 1.95 -11.92 -7.81
C GLU A 92 1.52 -13.24 -7.17
N ASN A 93 2.35 -13.85 -6.32
CA ASN A 93 2.00 -15.05 -5.57
C ASN A 93 0.78 -14.87 -4.64
N GLU A 94 0.53 -13.64 -4.21
CA GLU A 94 -0.61 -13.30 -3.33
C GLU A 94 -1.76 -12.63 -4.12
N SER A 95 -1.69 -12.66 -5.45
CA SER A 95 -2.73 -12.12 -6.34
C SER A 95 -4.07 -12.85 -6.14
N GLY A 96 -5.13 -12.09 -5.97
CA GLY A 96 -6.47 -12.60 -5.69
C GLY A 96 -6.71 -12.99 -4.23
N ASN A 97 -5.68 -13.24 -3.44
CA ASN A 97 -5.79 -13.57 -2.02
C ASN A 97 -5.60 -12.31 -1.16
N LYS A 98 -4.38 -11.77 -1.12
CA LYS A 98 -4.08 -10.55 -0.36
C LYS A 98 -4.23 -9.28 -1.17
N PHE A 99 -3.98 -9.36 -2.48
CA PHE A 99 -3.99 -8.20 -3.36
C PHE A 99 -4.96 -8.37 -4.51
N ASP A 100 -5.58 -7.27 -4.91
CA ASP A 100 -6.45 -7.23 -6.08
C ASP A 100 -5.65 -7.47 -7.36
N SER A 101 -6.03 -8.48 -8.13
CA SER A 101 -5.32 -8.90 -9.35
C SER A 101 -5.29 -7.84 -10.44
N HIS A 102 -6.35 -7.02 -10.57
CA HIS A 102 -6.40 -5.94 -11.56
C HIS A 102 -5.47 -4.79 -11.15
N VAL A 103 -5.39 -4.49 -9.85
CA VAL A 103 -4.47 -3.47 -9.34
C VAL A 103 -3.02 -3.91 -9.53
N LEU A 104 -2.71 -5.18 -9.27
CA LEU A 104 -1.37 -5.73 -9.52
C LEU A 104 -1.00 -5.67 -11.00
N ALA A 105 -1.92 -6.07 -11.89
CA ALA A 105 -1.69 -5.98 -13.33
C ALA A 105 -1.42 -4.54 -13.78
N ALA A 106 -2.14 -3.58 -13.23
CA ALA A 106 -1.92 -2.15 -13.53
C ALA A 106 -0.57 -1.65 -13.02
N LEU A 107 -0.11 -2.10 -11.84
CA LEU A 107 1.22 -1.78 -11.32
C LEU A 107 2.32 -2.31 -12.26
N VAL A 108 2.25 -3.59 -12.63
CA VAL A 108 3.23 -4.21 -13.53
C VAL A 108 3.28 -3.47 -14.88
N ALA A 109 2.12 -3.21 -15.48
CA ALA A 109 2.03 -2.48 -16.75
C ALA A 109 2.61 -1.06 -16.65
N HIS A 110 2.43 -0.38 -15.51
CA HIS A 110 3.00 0.94 -15.27
C HIS A 110 4.53 0.89 -15.14
N LEU A 111 5.06 -0.09 -14.42
CA LEU A 111 6.51 -0.26 -14.25
C LEU A 111 7.22 -0.61 -15.56
N ASP A 112 6.54 -1.30 -16.47
CA ASP A 112 7.05 -1.64 -17.81
C ASP A 112 6.87 -0.48 -18.82
N SER A 113 6.21 0.61 -18.43
CA SER A 113 5.91 1.72 -19.35
C SER A 113 7.15 2.61 -19.59
N PRO A 114 7.28 3.18 -20.81
CA PRO A 114 8.35 4.15 -21.11
C PRO A 114 8.30 5.38 -20.20
N GLU A 115 7.11 5.82 -19.82
CA GLU A 115 6.91 6.99 -18.94
C GLU A 115 7.49 6.75 -17.54
N PHE A 116 7.40 5.53 -17.01
CA PHE A 116 8.03 5.18 -15.75
C PHE A 116 9.56 5.17 -15.88
N ALA A 117 10.10 4.58 -16.95
CA ALA A 117 11.54 4.57 -17.21
C ALA A 117 12.12 5.98 -17.28
N ASP A 118 11.45 6.90 -17.96
CA ASP A 118 11.85 8.32 -18.06
C ASP A 118 11.75 9.05 -16.70
N SER A 119 10.74 8.72 -15.88
CA SER A 119 10.58 9.31 -14.55
C SER A 119 11.70 8.91 -13.59
N VAL A 120 12.18 7.67 -13.68
CA VAL A 120 13.30 7.16 -12.87
C VAL A 120 14.61 7.82 -13.27
N VAL A 121 14.82 8.03 -14.56
CA VAL A 121 16.03 8.71 -15.08
C VAL A 121 16.07 10.19 -14.67
N SER A 122 14.91 10.86 -14.69
CA SER A 122 14.83 12.29 -14.30
C SER A 122 14.83 12.52 -12.78
N SER A 123 14.57 11.50 -11.97
CA SER A 123 14.63 11.56 -10.51
C SER A 123 15.99 11.21 -9.90
N THR A 124 17.06 11.23 -10.71
CA THR A 124 18.43 11.10 -10.18
C THR A 124 18.67 12.18 -9.11
N PRO A 125 19.04 11.82 -7.87
CA PRO A 125 19.12 12.78 -6.78
C PRO A 125 20.11 13.89 -7.11
N LEU A 126 19.65 15.13 -6.99
CA LEU A 126 20.51 16.32 -6.94
C LEU A 126 21.60 16.05 -5.89
N ASN A 127 22.81 15.91 -6.39
CA ASN A 127 24.02 15.72 -5.60
C ASN A 127 24.21 16.96 -4.70
N LEU A 128 23.67 16.92 -3.50
CA LEU A 128 23.88 17.94 -2.48
C LEU A 128 25.26 17.73 -1.85
N THR A 129 26.31 17.81 -2.64
CA THR A 129 27.63 18.14 -2.13
C THR A 129 27.62 19.63 -1.83
N LYS A 130 27.37 19.99 -0.56
CA LYS A 130 27.71 21.31 -0.04
C LYS A 130 29.24 21.45 -0.07
N PRO A 131 29.79 22.47 -0.70
CA PRO A 131 31.14 22.91 -0.38
C PRO A 131 31.10 23.62 0.99
N HIS A 132 32.14 23.40 1.73
CA HIS A 132 32.44 24.06 3.00
C HIS A 132 32.49 25.58 2.89
#